data_af5c01e5fab02daec59fbac817a6e1fd
#
_entry.id   af5c01e5fab02daec59fbac817a6e1fd
#
_cell.length_a   1.000
_cell.length_b   1.000
_cell.length_c   1.000
_cell.angle_alpha   90.00
_cell.angle_beta   90.00
_cell.angle_gamma   90.00
#
_symmetry.space_group_name_H-M   'P 1'
#
loop_
_entity.id
_entity.type
_entity.pdbx_description
1 polymer ?
#
loop_
_entity_poly.entity_id
_entity_poly.type
_entity_poly.pdbx_seq_one_letter_code
_entity_poly.pdbx_strand_id
1 'polypeptide(L)'
;MRRILVAVMMMMGLLASAQSTSYIVSDFAEEDLPAMLELCEKAAVGQLLQRNAFATLGHYEWNPVFAPKGDESVERMVNDSRSHGVQLGVFTYQDAISFNDRYFSPPYYPYLLRQGQVTLFDDILAEQRDFALRASEALEVPSTLNLLLVDDEMISYSTMEPVRELLLLHRCERGAYGTKPTNHAFTAEAYKIWDSPQRFVAPDEYLQDSVRQHLTDRITASGMPFVMYGGSPGQTVLEESVRVRQVERWEQDEALIKENGLGWFVIRPADKKRACTTPEEVEWMLSKVAGYHTGCGWVIEKNTLLDYGGLEAVVEKMGQWERLRRFGVCTETQTRLLRDPYLDWHLEPVDDTTFQLYPLHFSRRHRCTFLETDTGLFTSEPMEWRTEQEGPLGLRIQVDGQRAITNPMILTELGSILFPCVILPGQRLVFDFEGAAKIVDANYHTLVEVVPVGQPILPEGPSMVSLSMEMEAEGPQPVVSVRYLTRETPETISLHYPH
;
A
#
# COMPACT_ATOMS: atom_id res chain seq x y z
N MET A 1 -1.75 -16.83 -37.45
CA MET A 1 -0.49 -16.86 -36.70
C MET A 1 0.29 -15.52 -36.72
N ARG A 2 0.67 -14.92 -37.86
CA ARG A 2 1.44 -13.65 -37.85
C ARG A 2 0.72 -12.44 -37.22
N ARG A 3 -0.61 -12.32 -37.34
CA ARG A 3 -1.40 -11.21 -36.70
C ARG A 3 -1.59 -11.37 -35.22
N ILE A 4 -1.66 -12.61 -34.72
CA ILE A 4 -1.75 -12.91 -33.29
C ILE A 4 -0.38 -12.65 -32.61
N LEU A 5 0.72 -13.00 -33.26
CA LEU A 5 2.08 -12.73 -32.78
C LEU A 5 2.38 -11.23 -32.66
N VAL A 6 1.87 -10.41 -33.59
CA VAL A 6 2.03 -8.95 -33.56
C VAL A 6 1.18 -8.32 -32.45
N ALA A 7 -0.03 -8.82 -32.21
CA ALA A 7 -0.87 -8.34 -31.10
C ALA A 7 -0.29 -8.72 -29.72
N VAL A 8 0.26 -9.93 -29.59
CA VAL A 8 0.96 -10.37 -28.37
C VAL A 8 2.27 -9.61 -28.16
N MET A 9 3.04 -9.34 -29.22
CA MET A 9 4.24 -8.48 -29.12
C MET A 9 3.91 -7.02 -28.84
N MET A 10 2.81 -6.46 -29.36
CA MET A 10 2.34 -5.12 -28.98
C MET A 10 1.83 -5.07 -27.55
N MET A 11 1.12 -6.10 -27.05
CA MET A 11 0.74 -6.19 -25.64
C MET A 11 1.96 -6.34 -24.72
N MET A 12 2.94 -7.18 -25.08
CA MET A 12 4.19 -7.30 -24.32
C MET A 12 5.03 -6.01 -24.33
N GLY A 13 5.08 -5.30 -25.45
CA GLY A 13 5.77 -4.02 -25.57
C GLY A 13 5.08 -2.89 -24.74
N LEU A 14 3.75 -2.87 -24.66
CA LEU A 14 2.99 -1.96 -23.81
C LEU A 14 3.13 -2.31 -22.32
N LEU A 15 3.18 -3.60 -21.98
CA LEU A 15 3.43 -4.06 -20.61
C LEU A 15 4.83 -3.64 -20.10
N ALA A 16 5.87 -3.77 -20.91
CA ALA A 16 7.23 -3.36 -20.54
C ALA A 16 7.35 -1.84 -20.31
N SER A 17 6.61 -1.02 -21.07
CA SER A 17 6.59 0.45 -20.85
C SER A 17 5.73 0.86 -19.64
N ALA A 18 4.67 0.10 -19.31
CA ALA A 18 3.79 0.38 -18.18
C ALA A 18 4.46 0.13 -16.84
N GLN A 19 5.37 -0.83 -16.76
CA GLN A 19 6.01 -1.25 -15.51
C GLN A 19 7.14 -0.32 -15.04
N SER A 20 7.70 0.48 -15.93
CA SER A 20 8.73 1.49 -15.59
C SER A 20 8.15 2.84 -15.15
N THR A 21 6.82 3.03 -15.17
CA THR A 21 6.14 4.28 -14.79
C THR A 21 5.38 4.11 -13.48
N SER A 22 5.29 5.19 -12.70
CA SER A 22 4.41 5.22 -11.54
C SER A 22 2.94 5.27 -11.97
N TYR A 23 2.07 4.68 -11.17
CA TYR A 23 0.63 4.62 -11.40
C TYR A 23 -0.14 4.71 -10.09
N ILE A 24 -1.39 5.18 -10.17
CA ILE A 24 -2.30 5.17 -9.02
C ILE A 24 -3.13 3.88 -9.06
N VAL A 25 -3.28 3.24 -7.89
CA VAL A 25 -4.11 2.05 -7.67
C VAL A 25 -5.25 2.43 -6.74
N SER A 26 -6.49 2.14 -7.13
CA SER A 26 -7.66 2.49 -6.32
C SER A 26 -8.82 1.51 -6.51
N ASP A 27 -9.80 1.61 -5.63
CA ASP A 27 -11.07 0.90 -5.65
C ASP A 27 -12.25 1.82 -5.97
N PHE A 28 -12.02 2.88 -6.71
CA PHE A 28 -12.98 3.94 -7.04
C PHE A 28 -14.23 3.42 -7.77
N ALA A 29 -15.37 4.07 -7.56
CA ALA A 29 -16.59 3.89 -8.37
C ALA A 29 -16.56 4.77 -9.64
N GLU A 30 -17.46 4.52 -10.60
CA GLU A 30 -17.55 5.35 -11.82
C GLU A 30 -17.70 6.85 -11.50
N GLU A 31 -18.48 7.19 -10.47
CA GLU A 31 -18.71 8.58 -10.03
C GLU A 31 -17.47 9.27 -9.46
N ASP A 32 -16.51 8.49 -8.96
CA ASP A 32 -15.26 9.01 -8.37
C ASP A 32 -14.18 9.29 -9.44
N LEU A 33 -14.40 8.86 -10.70
CA LEU A 33 -13.40 8.98 -11.77
C LEU A 33 -12.86 10.40 -11.96
N PRO A 34 -13.69 11.47 -11.96
CA PRO A 34 -13.16 12.83 -12.13
C PRO A 34 -12.14 13.21 -11.06
N ALA A 35 -12.40 12.87 -9.79
CA ALA A 35 -11.47 13.12 -8.70
C ALA A 35 -10.17 12.31 -8.85
N MET A 36 -10.26 11.07 -9.32
CA MET A 36 -9.09 10.23 -9.58
C MET A 36 -8.23 10.78 -10.73
N LEU A 37 -8.85 11.32 -11.76
CA LEU A 37 -8.13 11.93 -12.89
C LEU A 37 -7.42 13.23 -12.46
N GLU A 38 -8.05 14.05 -11.61
CA GLU A 38 -7.42 15.22 -11.01
C GLU A 38 -6.19 14.84 -10.16
N LEU A 39 -6.28 13.76 -9.37
CA LEU A 39 -5.14 13.23 -8.62
C LEU A 39 -4.01 12.78 -9.56
N CYS A 40 -4.33 12.07 -10.64
CA CYS A 40 -3.35 11.65 -11.64
C CYS A 40 -2.62 12.83 -12.26
N GLU A 41 -3.33 13.91 -12.58
CA GLU A 41 -2.78 15.14 -13.13
C GLU A 41 -1.82 15.81 -12.13
N LYS A 42 -2.28 16.05 -10.89
CA LYS A 42 -1.47 16.66 -9.81
C LYS A 42 -0.22 15.83 -9.49
N ALA A 43 -0.37 14.50 -9.43
CA ALA A 43 0.73 13.56 -9.21
C ALA A 43 1.66 13.40 -10.42
N ALA A 44 1.35 14.00 -11.57
CA ALA A 44 2.02 13.80 -12.85
C ALA A 44 2.09 12.32 -13.26
N VAL A 45 1.06 11.52 -12.98
CA VAL A 45 1.00 10.08 -13.26
C VAL A 45 0.03 9.81 -14.41
N GLY A 46 0.50 9.13 -15.44
CA GLY A 46 -0.29 8.84 -16.65
C GLY A 46 -1.07 7.53 -16.63
N GLN A 47 -1.15 6.83 -15.49
CA GLN A 47 -1.83 5.54 -15.40
C GLN A 47 -2.67 5.45 -14.11
N LEU A 48 -3.90 4.93 -14.25
CA LEU A 48 -4.85 4.68 -13.17
C LEU A 48 -5.30 3.23 -13.21
N LEU A 49 -5.14 2.49 -12.12
CA LEU A 49 -5.43 1.06 -12.04
C LEU A 49 -6.60 0.82 -11.07
N GLN A 50 -7.71 0.26 -11.59
CA GLN A 50 -8.81 -0.20 -10.75
C GLN A 50 -8.54 -1.64 -10.27
N ARG A 51 -8.50 -1.85 -8.94
CA ARG A 51 -8.14 -3.15 -8.35
C ARG A 51 -9.33 -4.08 -8.06
N ASN A 52 -10.56 -3.55 -8.05
CA ASN A 52 -11.79 -4.29 -7.78
C ASN A 52 -12.76 -4.23 -8.98
N ALA A 53 -12.20 -4.33 -10.20
CA ALA A 53 -12.96 -4.14 -11.42
C ALA A 53 -14.01 -5.22 -11.67
N PHE A 54 -13.80 -6.44 -11.18
CA PHE A 54 -14.64 -7.60 -11.45
C PHE A 54 -15.38 -8.08 -10.21
N ALA A 55 -16.67 -8.34 -10.35
CA ALA A 55 -17.51 -8.98 -9.35
C ALA A 55 -17.26 -10.50 -9.28
N THR A 56 -16.88 -11.12 -10.42
CA THR A 56 -16.51 -12.53 -10.51
C THR A 56 -15.18 -12.68 -11.23
N LEU A 57 -14.40 -13.69 -10.85
CA LEU A 57 -13.27 -14.20 -11.62
C LEU A 57 -13.72 -15.50 -12.29
N GLY A 58 -13.33 -15.75 -13.50
CA GLY A 58 -13.79 -16.86 -14.35
C GLY A 58 -14.56 -16.34 -15.55
N HIS A 59 -15.72 -15.72 -15.36
CA HIS A 59 -16.46 -14.99 -16.40
C HIS A 59 -16.16 -13.49 -16.41
N TYR A 60 -15.46 -12.97 -15.43
CA TYR A 60 -15.03 -11.57 -15.32
C TYR A 60 -16.18 -10.57 -15.54
N GLU A 61 -17.28 -10.80 -14.82
CA GLU A 61 -18.41 -9.86 -14.81
C GLU A 61 -17.97 -8.56 -14.11
N TRP A 62 -18.30 -7.43 -14.69
CA TRP A 62 -17.94 -6.14 -14.11
C TRP A 62 -18.58 -5.97 -12.72
N ASN A 63 -17.81 -5.41 -11.80
CA ASN A 63 -18.32 -4.99 -10.50
C ASN A 63 -19.32 -3.83 -10.72
N PRO A 64 -20.58 -3.97 -10.29
CA PRO A 64 -21.60 -2.94 -10.52
C PRO A 64 -21.32 -1.62 -9.78
N VAL A 65 -20.46 -1.61 -8.77
CA VAL A 65 -19.99 -0.37 -8.12
C VAL A 65 -19.04 0.38 -9.04
N PHE A 66 -18.12 -0.32 -9.69
CA PHE A 66 -17.19 0.25 -10.65
C PHE A 66 -17.86 0.58 -11.98
N ALA A 67 -18.66 -0.34 -12.52
CA ALA A 67 -19.27 -0.23 -13.85
C ALA A 67 -20.77 -0.59 -13.80
N PRO A 68 -21.62 0.31 -13.30
CA PRO A 68 -23.07 0.03 -13.10
C PRO A 68 -23.82 -0.29 -14.38
N LYS A 69 -23.35 0.13 -15.55
CA LYS A 69 -23.90 -0.23 -16.86
C LYS A 69 -22.99 -1.20 -17.65
N GLY A 70 -22.11 -1.91 -16.96
CA GLY A 70 -21.20 -2.88 -17.57
C GLY A 70 -20.23 -2.25 -18.58
N ASP A 71 -20.14 -2.84 -19.78
CA ASP A 71 -19.20 -2.41 -20.82
C ASP A 71 -19.39 -0.94 -21.22
N GLU A 72 -20.63 -0.42 -21.25
CA GLU A 72 -20.92 0.99 -21.56
C GLU A 72 -20.26 1.95 -20.55
N SER A 73 -20.31 1.64 -19.25
CA SER A 73 -19.64 2.43 -18.22
C SER A 73 -18.12 2.42 -18.41
N VAL A 74 -17.55 1.24 -18.68
CA VAL A 74 -16.10 1.10 -18.83
C VAL A 74 -15.61 1.81 -20.08
N GLU A 75 -16.29 1.67 -21.23
CA GLU A 75 -15.95 2.38 -22.47
C GLU A 75 -15.94 3.91 -22.26
N ARG A 76 -16.94 4.44 -21.55
CA ARG A 76 -17.02 5.86 -21.18
C ARG A 76 -15.82 6.28 -20.34
N MET A 77 -15.53 5.54 -19.24
CA MET A 77 -14.42 5.83 -18.34
C MET A 77 -13.06 5.76 -19.05
N VAL A 78 -12.87 4.80 -19.96
CA VAL A 78 -11.63 4.69 -20.78
C VAL A 78 -11.49 5.91 -21.68
N ASN A 79 -12.55 6.38 -22.31
CA ASN A 79 -12.52 7.54 -23.18
C ASN A 79 -12.28 8.83 -22.40
N ASP A 80 -12.94 9.00 -21.26
CA ASP A 80 -12.76 10.16 -20.36
C ASP A 80 -11.31 10.19 -19.83
N SER A 81 -10.78 9.07 -19.36
CA SER A 81 -9.39 8.97 -18.90
C SER A 81 -8.40 9.34 -20.01
N ARG A 82 -8.63 8.85 -21.22
CA ARG A 82 -7.78 9.15 -22.39
C ARG A 82 -7.79 10.65 -22.73
N SER A 83 -8.94 11.34 -22.58
CA SER A 83 -9.04 12.79 -22.81
C SER A 83 -8.21 13.62 -21.83
N HIS A 84 -7.91 13.07 -20.64
CA HIS A 84 -7.04 13.66 -19.62
C HIS A 84 -5.57 13.14 -19.72
N GLY A 85 -5.21 12.40 -20.77
CA GLY A 85 -3.87 11.82 -20.93
C GLY A 85 -3.57 10.66 -19.97
N VAL A 86 -4.59 10.07 -19.34
CA VAL A 86 -4.47 8.97 -18.40
C VAL A 86 -4.91 7.66 -19.05
N GLN A 87 -4.13 6.60 -18.87
CA GLN A 87 -4.49 5.24 -19.26
C GLN A 87 -5.20 4.56 -18.10
N LEU A 88 -6.47 4.23 -18.28
CA LEU A 88 -7.23 3.42 -17.33
C LEU A 88 -6.87 1.94 -17.50
N GLY A 89 -6.56 1.26 -16.40
CA GLY A 89 -6.29 -0.18 -16.38
C GLY A 89 -7.04 -0.90 -15.29
N VAL A 90 -6.97 -2.22 -15.32
CA VAL A 90 -7.55 -3.08 -14.28
C VAL A 90 -6.54 -4.06 -13.72
N PHE A 91 -6.68 -4.36 -12.43
CA PHE A 91 -5.96 -5.42 -11.76
C PHE A 91 -6.84 -6.66 -11.63
N THR A 92 -6.30 -7.83 -11.99
CA THR A 92 -7.03 -9.10 -11.88
C THR A 92 -6.09 -10.30 -11.81
N TYR A 93 -6.64 -11.50 -11.65
CA TYR A 93 -5.93 -12.78 -11.74
C TYR A 93 -6.36 -13.49 -13.01
N GLN A 94 -5.43 -13.91 -13.85
CA GLN A 94 -5.71 -14.46 -15.19
C GLN A 94 -6.35 -15.85 -15.12
N ASP A 95 -5.83 -16.74 -14.26
CA ASP A 95 -6.26 -18.14 -14.15
C ASP A 95 -6.95 -18.35 -12.78
N ALA A 96 -8.03 -17.61 -12.56
CA ALA A 96 -8.74 -17.60 -11.28
C ALA A 96 -10.26 -17.73 -11.49
N ILE A 97 -10.90 -18.46 -10.58
CA ILE A 97 -12.35 -18.62 -10.51
C ILE A 97 -12.78 -18.30 -9.10
N SER A 98 -13.56 -17.24 -8.92
CA SER A 98 -14.12 -16.89 -7.61
C SER A 98 -15.30 -17.77 -7.24
N PHE A 99 -15.57 -17.90 -5.92
CA PHE A 99 -16.61 -18.82 -5.43
C PHE A 99 -18.04 -18.43 -5.82
N ASN A 100 -18.24 -17.21 -6.24
CA ASN A 100 -19.53 -16.71 -6.75
C ASN A 100 -19.62 -16.76 -8.29
N ASP A 101 -18.58 -17.26 -8.97
CA ASP A 101 -18.61 -17.45 -10.41
C ASP A 101 -19.40 -18.69 -10.82
N ARG A 102 -19.99 -18.68 -12.02
CA ARG A 102 -20.79 -19.80 -12.57
C ARG A 102 -19.99 -21.08 -12.76
N TYR A 103 -18.66 -20.99 -12.89
CA TYR A 103 -17.80 -22.17 -12.92
C TYR A 103 -17.67 -22.85 -11.56
N PHE A 104 -17.91 -22.12 -10.46
CA PHE A 104 -17.84 -22.65 -9.11
C PHE A 104 -19.23 -22.84 -8.46
N SER A 105 -20.29 -22.13 -8.90
CA SER A 105 -21.66 -22.30 -8.41
C SER A 105 -22.24 -23.65 -8.79
N PRO A 106 -23.18 -24.22 -8.00
CA PRO A 106 -23.80 -25.52 -8.32
C PRO A 106 -24.63 -25.49 -9.63
N PRO A 107 -24.51 -26.53 -10.46
CA PRO A 107 -23.47 -27.54 -10.39
C PRO A 107 -22.12 -26.96 -10.76
N TYR A 108 -21.10 -27.24 -9.93
CA TYR A 108 -19.75 -26.77 -10.24
C TYR A 108 -19.21 -27.47 -11.52
N TYR A 109 -18.31 -26.77 -12.18
CA TYR A 109 -17.64 -27.34 -13.35
C TYR A 109 -16.59 -28.39 -12.91
N PRO A 110 -16.56 -29.57 -13.52
CA PRO A 110 -15.66 -30.66 -13.12
C PRO A 110 -14.16 -30.35 -13.40
N TYR A 111 -13.87 -29.26 -14.08
CA TYR A 111 -12.55 -28.89 -14.56
C TYR A 111 -11.84 -27.86 -13.65
N LEU A 112 -12.02 -27.98 -12.34
CA LEU A 112 -11.24 -27.23 -11.35
C LEU A 112 -9.91 -27.95 -11.08
N LEU A 113 -8.84 -27.18 -10.88
CA LEU A 113 -7.51 -27.71 -10.61
C LEU A 113 -7.50 -28.55 -9.33
N ARG A 114 -7.22 -29.82 -9.47
CA ARG A 114 -7.13 -30.80 -8.37
C ARG A 114 -5.68 -30.93 -7.95
N GLN A 115 -5.45 -30.98 -6.64
CA GLN A 115 -4.14 -31.15 -6.05
C GLN A 115 -4.16 -32.32 -5.07
N GLY A 116 -3.28 -33.29 -5.31
CA GLY A 116 -3.21 -34.49 -4.51
C GLY A 116 -4.44 -35.39 -4.66
N GLN A 117 -4.21 -36.68 -4.59
CA GLN A 117 -5.24 -37.71 -4.65
C GLN A 117 -5.01 -38.67 -3.49
N VAL A 118 -6.05 -38.93 -2.74
CA VAL A 118 -6.08 -39.93 -1.66
C VAL A 118 -7.33 -40.75 -1.76
N THR A 119 -7.40 -41.84 -1.01
CA THR A 119 -8.61 -42.65 -0.87
C THR A 119 -9.18 -42.52 0.53
N LEU A 120 -10.48 -42.68 0.66
CA LEU A 120 -11.13 -42.78 1.95
C LEU A 120 -10.56 -44.01 2.72
N PHE A 121 -10.47 -43.88 4.03
CA PHE A 121 -10.04 -44.99 4.89
C PHE A 121 -11.16 -46.00 5.10
N ASP A 122 -12.40 -45.51 5.32
CA ASP A 122 -13.62 -46.28 5.50
C ASP A 122 -14.75 -45.73 4.63
N ASP A 123 -15.84 -46.44 4.49
CA ASP A 123 -17.09 -45.92 3.92
C ASP A 123 -17.58 -44.74 4.76
N ILE A 124 -18.03 -43.66 4.10
CA ILE A 124 -18.61 -42.52 4.78
C ILE A 124 -20.07 -42.31 4.39
N LEU A 125 -20.92 -42.10 5.39
CA LEU A 125 -22.33 -41.82 5.20
C LEU A 125 -22.56 -40.32 4.90
N ALA A 126 -23.66 -40.03 4.22
CA ALA A 126 -23.98 -38.62 3.83
C ALA A 126 -24.07 -37.64 5.02
N GLU A 127 -24.51 -38.14 6.18
CA GLU A 127 -24.63 -37.33 7.42
C GLU A 127 -23.36 -37.30 8.27
N GLN A 128 -22.33 -38.10 7.94
CA GLN A 128 -21.11 -38.20 8.74
C GLN A 128 -20.25 -36.94 8.60
N ARG A 129 -19.84 -36.39 9.73
CA ARG A 129 -19.10 -35.11 9.79
C ARG A 129 -17.64 -35.24 10.21
N ASP A 130 -17.23 -36.41 10.65
CA ASP A 130 -15.84 -36.71 10.98
C ASP A 130 -15.48 -38.02 10.30
N PHE A 131 -14.38 -38.05 9.53
CA PHE A 131 -13.92 -39.22 8.84
C PHE A 131 -12.42 -39.20 8.59
N ALA A 132 -11.85 -40.30 8.17
CA ALA A 132 -10.44 -40.44 7.94
C ALA A 132 -10.11 -40.65 6.45
N LEU A 133 -9.01 -40.07 6.04
CA LEU A 133 -8.34 -40.31 4.76
C LEU A 133 -7.03 -41.05 5.00
N ARG A 134 -6.55 -41.78 4.04
CA ARG A 134 -5.17 -42.30 4.06
C ARG A 134 -4.21 -41.10 3.91
N ALA A 135 -3.15 -41.09 4.76
CA ALA A 135 -2.20 -39.97 4.73
C ALA A 135 -1.52 -39.86 3.36
N SER A 136 -1.41 -38.62 2.91
CA SER A 136 -0.67 -38.24 1.70
C SER A 136 -0.02 -36.86 1.90
N GLU A 137 1.26 -36.71 1.57
CA GLU A 137 1.98 -35.47 1.63
C GLU A 137 1.30 -34.35 0.81
N ALA A 138 0.62 -34.71 -0.26
CA ALA A 138 -0.09 -33.74 -1.11
C ALA A 138 -1.28 -33.07 -0.41
N LEU A 139 -1.84 -33.67 0.65
CA LEU A 139 -2.92 -33.06 1.43
C LEU A 139 -2.43 -32.20 2.60
N GLU A 140 -1.16 -32.29 2.96
CA GLU A 140 -0.56 -31.49 4.03
C GLU A 140 -0.29 -30.04 3.61
N VAL A 141 -0.44 -29.70 2.31
CA VAL A 141 -0.26 -28.33 1.82
C VAL A 141 -1.34 -27.43 2.42
N PRO A 142 -0.96 -26.32 3.06
CA PRO A 142 -1.92 -25.38 3.64
C PRO A 142 -2.96 -24.93 2.61
N SER A 143 -4.24 -24.99 3.01
CA SER A 143 -5.37 -24.53 2.22
C SER A 143 -6.14 -23.48 3.02
N THR A 144 -6.66 -22.47 2.36
CA THR A 144 -7.53 -21.48 3.00
C THR A 144 -8.98 -21.92 3.05
N LEU A 145 -9.37 -22.83 2.17
CA LEU A 145 -10.74 -23.33 2.08
C LEU A 145 -10.98 -24.64 2.80
N ASN A 146 -9.94 -25.44 3.02
CA ASN A 146 -10.08 -26.79 3.55
C ASN A 146 -11.15 -27.60 2.78
N LEU A 147 -11.00 -27.64 1.44
CA LEU A 147 -12.01 -28.21 0.56
C LEU A 147 -11.52 -29.48 -0.13
N LEU A 148 -12.33 -30.54 -0.03
CA LEU A 148 -12.13 -31.78 -0.74
C LEU A 148 -13.25 -32.00 -1.76
N LEU A 149 -12.93 -32.65 -2.86
CA LEU A 149 -13.86 -33.23 -3.80
C LEU A 149 -13.79 -34.76 -3.66
N VAL A 150 -14.90 -35.40 -3.32
CA VAL A 150 -15.05 -36.86 -3.25
C VAL A 150 -16.15 -37.24 -4.23
N ASP A 151 -15.83 -38.00 -5.27
CA ASP A 151 -16.71 -38.20 -6.42
C ASP A 151 -17.22 -36.83 -6.96
N ASP A 152 -18.53 -36.57 -6.82
CA ASP A 152 -19.18 -35.31 -7.22
C ASP A 152 -19.59 -34.44 -6.02
N GLU A 153 -19.17 -34.76 -4.80
CA GLU A 153 -19.48 -34.01 -3.59
C GLU A 153 -18.29 -33.16 -3.14
N MET A 154 -18.51 -31.87 -2.95
CA MET A 154 -17.57 -30.99 -2.24
C MET A 154 -17.81 -31.11 -0.73
N ILE A 155 -16.74 -31.30 0.02
CA ILE A 155 -16.76 -31.44 1.47
C ILE A 155 -15.76 -30.42 2.05
N SER A 156 -16.24 -29.45 2.83
CA SER A 156 -15.33 -28.58 3.59
C SER A 156 -15.08 -29.17 4.98
N TYR A 157 -13.91 -28.89 5.56
CA TYR A 157 -13.55 -29.37 6.90
C TYR A 157 -12.94 -28.23 7.74
N SER A 158 -13.16 -28.28 9.06
CA SER A 158 -12.62 -27.25 9.95
C SER A 158 -11.15 -27.47 10.30
N THR A 159 -10.79 -28.72 10.58
CA THR A 159 -9.42 -29.10 10.93
C THR A 159 -9.07 -30.49 10.35
N MET A 160 -7.79 -30.67 10.06
CA MET A 160 -7.19 -31.92 9.63
C MET A 160 -6.07 -32.26 10.59
N GLU A 161 -6.13 -33.46 11.19
CA GLU A 161 -5.17 -33.96 12.17
C GLU A 161 -4.46 -35.19 11.63
N PRO A 162 -3.13 -35.19 11.49
CA PRO A 162 -2.38 -36.38 11.13
C PRO A 162 -2.27 -37.34 12.33
N VAL A 163 -2.76 -38.56 12.17
CA VAL A 163 -2.67 -39.60 13.19
C VAL A 163 -2.12 -40.87 12.55
N ARG A 164 -0.84 -41.17 12.78
CA ARG A 164 -0.09 -42.26 12.15
C ARG A 164 -0.16 -42.20 10.61
N GLU A 165 -0.81 -43.15 9.97
CA GLU A 165 -0.98 -43.25 8.52
C GLU A 165 -2.31 -42.66 8.03
N LEU A 166 -3.00 -41.89 8.89
CA LEU A 166 -4.31 -41.32 8.61
C LEU A 166 -4.32 -39.83 8.77
N LEU A 167 -5.21 -39.17 8.02
CA LEU A 167 -5.60 -37.78 8.19
C LEU A 167 -7.05 -37.76 8.68
N LEU A 168 -7.25 -37.36 9.93
CA LEU A 168 -8.58 -37.20 10.50
C LEU A 168 -9.13 -35.83 10.16
N LEU A 169 -10.28 -35.80 9.51
CA LEU A 169 -11.01 -34.58 9.17
C LEU A 169 -12.15 -34.39 10.17
N HIS A 170 -12.24 -33.19 10.70
CA HIS A 170 -13.21 -32.85 11.72
C HIS A 170 -14.16 -31.74 11.29
N ARG A 171 -15.42 -31.87 11.76
CA ARG A 171 -16.50 -30.90 11.52
C ARG A 171 -16.68 -30.64 10.04
N CYS A 172 -16.76 -31.70 9.25
CA CYS A 172 -16.96 -31.59 7.81
C CYS A 172 -18.36 -31.06 7.52
N GLU A 173 -18.44 -30.11 6.63
CA GLU A 173 -19.69 -29.69 6.01
C GLU A 173 -19.89 -30.51 4.74
N ARG A 174 -20.88 -31.35 4.75
CA ARG A 174 -21.23 -32.25 3.64
C ARG A 174 -22.06 -31.47 2.62
N GLY A 175 -21.84 -31.74 1.34
CA GLY A 175 -22.52 -31.01 0.27
C GLY A 175 -22.16 -29.55 0.20
N ALA A 176 -20.93 -29.18 0.56
CA ALA A 176 -20.46 -27.78 0.52
C ALA A 176 -20.66 -27.20 -0.88
N TYR A 177 -20.86 -25.86 -0.91
CA TYR A 177 -21.11 -25.13 -2.15
C TYR A 177 -22.27 -25.66 -3.02
N GLY A 178 -23.28 -26.24 -2.37
CA GLY A 178 -24.51 -26.68 -3.02
C GLY A 178 -24.39 -28.02 -3.77
N THR A 179 -23.31 -28.77 -3.60
CA THR A 179 -23.25 -30.14 -4.02
C THR A 179 -24.16 -31.04 -3.14
N LYS A 180 -24.47 -32.23 -3.55
CA LYS A 180 -25.39 -33.08 -2.82
C LYS A 180 -24.62 -34.04 -1.91
N PRO A 181 -24.90 -34.07 -0.59
CA PRO A 181 -24.35 -35.12 0.29
C PRO A 181 -24.73 -36.51 -0.17
N THR A 182 -23.76 -37.40 -0.32
CA THR A 182 -23.95 -38.79 -0.73
C THR A 182 -23.11 -39.72 0.13
N ASN A 183 -23.42 -41.02 0.11
CA ASN A 183 -22.56 -42.05 0.69
C ASN A 183 -21.39 -42.30 -0.25
N HIS A 184 -20.20 -42.42 0.30
CA HIS A 184 -18.99 -42.74 -0.47
C HIS A 184 -18.34 -44.01 0.07
N ALA A 185 -17.93 -44.88 -0.82
CA ALA A 185 -17.23 -46.13 -0.46
C ALA A 185 -15.76 -45.81 -0.09
N PHE A 186 -15.14 -46.66 0.72
CA PHE A 186 -13.73 -46.56 1.10
C PHE A 186 -12.76 -46.57 -0.10
N THR A 187 -13.22 -46.99 -1.27
CA THR A 187 -12.44 -46.92 -2.52
C THR A 187 -12.61 -45.60 -3.28
N ALA A 188 -13.49 -44.73 -2.82
CA ALA A 188 -13.69 -43.43 -3.48
C ALA A 188 -12.42 -42.57 -3.40
N GLU A 189 -12.14 -41.91 -4.50
CA GLU A 189 -11.02 -40.98 -4.61
C GLU A 189 -11.41 -39.60 -4.06
N ALA A 190 -10.57 -39.07 -3.19
CA ALA A 190 -10.71 -37.73 -2.68
C ALA A 190 -9.59 -36.85 -3.23
N TYR A 191 -9.94 -35.68 -3.72
CA TYR A 191 -9.01 -34.69 -4.26
C TYR A 191 -9.11 -33.40 -3.47
N LYS A 192 -7.98 -32.81 -3.16
CA LYS A 192 -7.95 -31.41 -2.71
C LYS A 192 -8.13 -30.51 -3.92
N ILE A 193 -9.06 -29.57 -3.83
CA ILE A 193 -9.15 -28.48 -4.81
C ILE A 193 -8.08 -27.47 -4.48
N TRP A 194 -7.27 -27.08 -5.47
CA TRP A 194 -6.29 -26.02 -5.30
C TRP A 194 -7.00 -24.70 -5.03
N ASP A 195 -6.55 -23.95 -4.01
CA ASP A 195 -7.10 -22.66 -3.67
C ASP A 195 -5.99 -21.66 -3.32
N SER A 196 -6.28 -20.40 -3.56
CA SER A 196 -5.41 -19.27 -3.26
C SER A 196 -5.79 -18.60 -1.94
N PRO A 197 -4.81 -18.08 -1.17
CA PRO A 197 -5.07 -17.19 -0.03
C PRO A 197 -5.96 -15.99 -0.36
N GLN A 198 -6.02 -15.57 -1.62
CA GLN A 198 -6.88 -14.51 -2.12
C GLN A 198 -8.33 -14.99 -2.40
N ARG A 199 -8.68 -16.22 -1.99
CA ARG A 199 -10.03 -16.80 -2.02
C ARG A 199 -10.58 -17.03 -3.43
N PHE A 200 -9.79 -17.66 -4.29
CA PHE A 200 -10.23 -18.19 -5.57
C PHE A 200 -9.63 -19.57 -5.80
N VAL A 201 -10.22 -20.33 -6.73
CA VAL A 201 -9.69 -21.60 -7.23
C VAL A 201 -9.14 -21.41 -8.64
N ALA A 202 -8.35 -22.36 -9.12
CA ALA A 202 -7.83 -22.34 -10.48
C ALA A 202 -8.61 -23.29 -11.40
N PRO A 203 -8.74 -22.96 -12.70
CA PRO A 203 -9.17 -23.92 -13.72
C PRO A 203 -8.08 -24.96 -13.96
N ASP A 204 -8.45 -26.17 -14.40
CA ASP A 204 -7.53 -27.12 -14.99
C ASP A 204 -7.20 -26.77 -16.45
N GLU A 205 -6.39 -27.59 -17.13
CA GLU A 205 -5.97 -27.37 -18.52
C GLU A 205 -7.14 -27.30 -19.53
N TYR A 206 -8.28 -27.95 -19.26
CA TYR A 206 -9.43 -27.93 -20.15
C TYR A 206 -10.27 -26.67 -20.04
N LEU A 207 -10.32 -26.04 -18.86
CA LEU A 207 -11.11 -24.85 -18.62
C LEU A 207 -10.30 -23.55 -18.74
N GLN A 208 -8.97 -23.64 -18.64
CA GLN A 208 -8.07 -22.49 -18.59
C GLN A 208 -8.23 -21.57 -19.82
N ASP A 209 -8.29 -22.12 -21.01
CA ASP A 209 -8.44 -21.34 -22.25
C ASP A 209 -9.78 -20.58 -22.28
N SER A 210 -10.86 -21.20 -21.79
CA SER A 210 -12.16 -20.55 -21.70
C SER A 210 -12.16 -19.39 -20.72
N VAL A 211 -11.54 -19.56 -19.54
CA VAL A 211 -11.39 -18.52 -18.52
C VAL A 211 -10.58 -17.33 -19.08
N ARG A 212 -9.48 -17.60 -19.75
CA ARG A 212 -8.65 -16.57 -20.40
C ARG A 212 -9.39 -15.85 -21.53
N GLN A 213 -10.19 -16.58 -22.30
CA GLN A 213 -10.97 -16.00 -23.38
C GLN A 213 -12.03 -15.02 -22.83
N HIS A 214 -12.74 -15.36 -21.75
CA HIS A 214 -13.70 -14.45 -21.12
C HIS A 214 -13.05 -13.13 -20.69
N LEU A 215 -11.85 -13.18 -20.09
CA LEU A 215 -11.11 -11.98 -19.74
C LEU A 215 -10.72 -11.17 -20.98
N THR A 216 -10.19 -11.84 -21.99
CA THR A 216 -9.77 -11.21 -23.26
C THR A 216 -10.94 -10.52 -23.93
N ASP A 217 -12.08 -11.19 -24.03
CA ASP A 217 -13.30 -10.63 -24.65
C ASP A 217 -13.79 -9.41 -23.88
N ARG A 218 -13.79 -9.46 -22.54
CA ARG A 218 -14.20 -8.36 -21.67
C ARG A 218 -13.30 -7.12 -21.85
N ILE A 219 -11.98 -7.31 -21.84
CA ILE A 219 -11.00 -6.25 -22.02
C ILE A 219 -11.08 -5.65 -23.41
N THR A 220 -11.25 -6.50 -24.43
CA THR A 220 -11.34 -6.05 -25.83
C THR A 220 -12.63 -5.25 -26.08
N ALA A 221 -13.76 -5.74 -25.57
CA ALA A 221 -15.06 -5.08 -25.74
C ALA A 221 -15.09 -3.69 -25.10
N SER A 222 -14.45 -3.52 -23.95
CA SER A 222 -14.39 -2.25 -23.22
C SER A 222 -13.30 -1.28 -23.70
N GLY A 223 -12.41 -1.73 -24.60
CA GLY A 223 -11.28 -0.93 -25.06
C GLY A 223 -10.26 -0.59 -23.97
N MET A 224 -10.19 -1.39 -22.89
CA MET A 224 -9.28 -1.22 -21.77
C MET A 224 -7.82 -1.26 -22.24
N PRO A 225 -7.01 -0.21 -21.99
CA PRO A 225 -5.67 -0.12 -22.57
C PRO A 225 -4.65 -1.04 -21.92
N PHE A 226 -4.80 -1.41 -20.62
CA PHE A 226 -3.88 -2.34 -20.00
C PHE A 226 -4.51 -3.16 -18.87
N VAL A 227 -3.89 -4.30 -18.57
CA VAL A 227 -4.28 -5.20 -17.48
C VAL A 227 -3.05 -5.57 -16.68
N MET A 228 -3.14 -5.48 -15.35
CA MET A 228 -2.12 -5.97 -14.44
C MET A 228 -2.60 -7.26 -13.79
N TYR A 229 -1.77 -8.30 -13.84
CA TYR A 229 -2.13 -9.61 -13.31
C TYR A 229 -1.56 -9.84 -11.92
N GLY A 230 -2.37 -10.43 -11.03
CA GLY A 230 -1.96 -10.90 -9.73
C GLY A 230 -0.89 -11.99 -9.80
N GLY A 231 0.03 -12.01 -8.81
CA GLY A 231 1.16 -12.93 -8.78
C GLY A 231 2.42 -12.43 -9.51
N SER A 232 2.35 -11.27 -10.18
CA SER A 232 3.53 -10.65 -10.76
C SER A 232 4.51 -10.16 -9.68
N PRO A 233 5.85 -10.24 -9.90
CA PRO A 233 6.86 -9.82 -8.91
C PRO A 233 6.65 -8.36 -8.55
N GLY A 234 6.32 -7.40 -8.84
CA GLY A 234 6.13 -6.01 -8.40
C GLY A 234 4.95 -5.72 -7.49
N GLN A 235 4.14 -6.71 -7.11
CA GLN A 235 2.91 -6.49 -6.33
C GLN A 235 3.10 -6.54 -4.81
N THR A 236 4.30 -6.41 -4.32
CA THR A 236 4.55 -6.34 -2.89
C THR A 236 3.97 -5.04 -2.35
N VAL A 237 3.02 -5.13 -1.43
CA VAL A 237 2.51 -3.95 -0.73
C VAL A 237 3.57 -3.49 0.26
N LEU A 238 3.98 -2.24 0.14
CA LEU A 238 4.98 -1.62 1.00
C LEU A 238 4.31 -0.88 2.14
N GLU A 239 4.78 -1.15 3.34
CA GLU A 239 4.42 -0.44 4.56
C GLU A 239 5.70 0.09 5.22
N GLU A 240 5.61 1.18 5.97
CA GLU A 240 6.75 1.81 6.64
C GLU A 240 7.56 0.81 7.50
N SER A 241 6.88 -0.09 8.20
CA SER A 241 7.53 -1.08 9.09
C SER A 241 8.47 -2.06 8.38
N VAL A 242 8.40 -2.17 7.05
CA VAL A 242 9.20 -3.09 6.24
C VAL A 242 10.14 -2.38 5.28
N ARG A 243 10.15 -1.04 5.25
CA ARG A 243 10.88 -0.23 4.27
C ARG A 243 12.36 -0.61 4.13
N VAL A 244 13.09 -0.75 5.22
CA VAL A 244 14.51 -1.12 5.18
C VAL A 244 14.73 -2.50 4.58
N ARG A 245 13.95 -3.50 4.99
CA ARG A 245 14.04 -4.88 4.48
C ARG A 245 13.68 -4.99 3.00
N GLN A 246 12.77 -4.13 2.52
CA GLN A 246 12.41 -4.10 1.11
C GLN A 246 13.54 -3.54 0.27
N VAL A 247 14.23 -2.48 0.70
CA VAL A 247 15.39 -1.94 -0.01
C VAL A 247 16.53 -2.97 -0.10
N GLU A 248 16.83 -3.68 0.97
CA GLU A 248 17.81 -4.77 0.95
C GLU A 248 17.45 -5.85 -0.09
N ARG A 249 16.18 -6.16 -0.25
CA ARG A 249 15.68 -7.07 -1.27
C ARG A 249 15.81 -6.50 -2.68
N TRP A 250 15.53 -5.19 -2.84
CA TRP A 250 15.67 -4.51 -4.13
C TRP A 250 17.10 -4.49 -4.63
N GLU A 251 18.07 -4.30 -3.74
CA GLU A 251 19.51 -4.34 -4.09
C GLU A 251 19.95 -5.71 -4.60
N GLN A 252 19.31 -6.78 -4.15
CA GLN A 252 19.62 -8.15 -4.59
C GLN A 252 19.06 -8.48 -5.98
N ASP A 253 18.07 -7.73 -6.46
CA ASP A 253 17.34 -8.04 -7.70
C ASP A 253 17.02 -6.80 -8.53
N GLU A 254 18.04 -6.02 -8.88
CA GLU A 254 17.88 -4.76 -9.64
C GLU A 254 17.24 -4.98 -11.01
N ALA A 255 17.45 -6.13 -11.65
CA ALA A 255 16.84 -6.45 -12.94
C ALA A 255 15.33 -6.60 -12.81
N LEU A 256 14.87 -7.25 -11.76
CA LEU A 256 13.45 -7.44 -11.46
C LEU A 256 12.74 -6.09 -11.18
N ILE A 257 13.42 -5.17 -10.50
CA ILE A 257 12.90 -3.84 -10.20
C ILE A 257 12.72 -3.00 -11.46
N LYS A 258 13.69 -3.04 -12.36
CA LYS A 258 13.59 -2.34 -13.67
C LYS A 258 12.40 -2.84 -14.49
N GLU A 259 12.09 -4.12 -14.39
CA GLU A 259 10.99 -4.75 -15.12
C GLU A 259 9.64 -4.50 -14.43
N ASN A 260 9.56 -4.58 -13.10
CA ASN A 260 8.29 -4.67 -12.36
C ASN A 260 7.99 -3.49 -11.42
N GLY A 261 8.91 -2.52 -11.30
CA GLY A 261 8.78 -1.42 -10.34
C GLY A 261 9.05 -1.82 -8.89
N LEU A 262 8.87 -0.86 -7.96
CA LEU A 262 9.13 -1.07 -6.53
C LEU A 262 7.96 -1.69 -5.75
N GLY A 263 6.86 -2.04 -6.43
CA GLY A 263 5.66 -2.58 -5.79
C GLY A 263 4.61 -1.50 -5.50
N TRP A 264 3.76 -1.75 -4.49
CA TRP A 264 2.67 -0.86 -4.11
C TRP A 264 2.93 -0.20 -2.76
N PHE A 265 2.83 1.12 -2.71
CA PHE A 265 2.90 1.90 -1.47
C PHE A 265 1.50 2.42 -1.11
N VAL A 266 1.04 2.14 0.12
CA VAL A 266 -0.31 2.48 0.56
C VAL A 266 -0.31 3.85 1.24
N ILE A 267 -1.06 4.80 0.69
CA ILE A 267 -1.40 6.07 1.32
C ILE A 267 -2.77 5.90 1.98
N ARG A 268 -2.83 6.05 3.31
CA ARG A 268 -4.04 5.72 4.08
C ARG A 268 -4.34 6.71 5.20
N PRO A 269 -5.60 6.92 5.56
CA PRO A 269 -5.98 7.52 6.84
C PRO A 269 -5.62 6.59 8.01
N ALA A 270 -5.69 7.08 9.23
CA ALA A 270 -5.51 6.26 10.43
C ALA A 270 -6.64 5.23 10.58
N ASP A 271 -6.30 4.06 11.06
CA ASP A 271 -7.27 3.04 11.46
C ASP A 271 -7.03 2.59 12.92
N LYS A 272 -7.80 1.64 13.43
CA LYS A 272 -7.68 1.14 14.82
C LYS A 272 -6.31 0.53 15.15
N LYS A 273 -5.52 0.16 14.16
CA LYS A 273 -4.24 -0.57 14.31
C LYS A 273 -3.04 0.26 13.85
N ARG A 274 -3.24 1.22 12.95
CA ARG A 274 -2.18 1.93 12.23
C ARG A 274 -2.44 3.43 12.20
N ALA A 275 -1.39 4.21 12.33
CA ALA A 275 -1.43 5.65 12.09
C ALA A 275 -1.69 5.96 10.61
N CYS A 276 -2.10 7.17 10.29
CA CYS A 276 -2.15 7.65 8.91
C CYS A 276 -0.75 7.71 8.31
N THR A 277 -0.68 7.60 6.97
CA THR A 277 0.57 7.86 6.24
C THR A 277 0.97 9.32 6.41
N THR A 278 2.26 9.59 6.62
CA THR A 278 2.77 10.96 6.73
C THR A 278 3.41 11.43 5.42
N PRO A 279 3.48 12.73 5.15
CA PRO A 279 4.17 13.26 3.97
C PRO A 279 5.64 12.81 3.88
N GLU A 280 6.32 12.71 5.01
CA GLU A 280 7.72 12.26 5.08
C GLU A 280 7.90 10.80 4.65
N GLU A 281 6.94 9.92 5.02
CA GLU A 281 6.94 8.52 4.56
C GLU A 281 6.79 8.43 3.05
N VAL A 282 5.95 9.29 2.47
CA VAL A 282 5.76 9.34 1.02
C VAL A 282 7.01 9.88 0.32
N GLU A 283 7.61 10.96 0.82
CA GLU A 283 8.86 11.49 0.25
C GLU A 283 10.02 10.50 0.36
N TRP A 284 10.10 9.75 1.47
CA TRP A 284 11.07 8.65 1.55
C TRP A 284 10.90 7.67 0.40
N MET A 285 9.67 7.21 0.12
CA MET A 285 9.42 6.28 -0.98
C MET A 285 9.68 6.92 -2.35
N LEU A 286 9.30 8.18 -2.54
CA LEU A 286 9.55 8.93 -3.78
C LEU A 286 11.04 9.07 -4.08
N SER A 287 11.87 9.30 -3.05
CA SER A 287 13.32 9.33 -3.21
C SER A 287 13.88 7.99 -3.70
N LYS A 288 13.34 6.85 -3.22
CA LYS A 288 13.75 5.51 -3.69
C LYS A 288 13.30 5.28 -5.13
N VAL A 289 12.07 5.65 -5.47
CA VAL A 289 11.54 5.61 -6.85
C VAL A 289 12.46 6.37 -7.81
N ALA A 290 12.89 7.58 -7.44
CA ALA A 290 13.83 8.38 -8.21
C ALA A 290 15.21 7.73 -8.29
N GLY A 291 15.74 7.22 -7.17
CA GLY A 291 17.05 6.58 -7.10
C GLY A 291 17.16 5.29 -7.93
N TYR A 292 16.09 4.50 -8.01
CA TYR A 292 16.06 3.29 -8.85
C TYR A 292 15.63 3.55 -10.30
N HIS A 293 15.26 4.79 -10.64
CA HIS A 293 14.73 5.17 -11.97
C HIS A 293 13.59 4.28 -12.44
N THR A 294 12.70 3.91 -11.54
CA THR A 294 11.58 3.00 -11.83
C THR A 294 10.26 3.57 -11.32
N GLY A 295 9.15 2.85 -11.53
CA GLY A 295 7.83 3.24 -11.06
C GLY A 295 7.43 2.58 -9.74
N CYS A 296 6.35 3.10 -9.14
CA CYS A 296 5.67 2.54 -7.99
C CYS A 296 4.16 2.66 -8.17
N GLY A 297 3.40 1.68 -7.67
CA GLY A 297 1.95 1.76 -7.57
C GLY A 297 1.56 2.48 -6.27
N TRP A 298 0.96 3.65 -6.39
CA TRP A 298 0.47 4.44 -5.25
C TRP A 298 -0.97 4.06 -4.95
N VAL A 299 -1.20 3.32 -3.86
CA VAL A 299 -2.55 2.88 -3.48
C VAL A 299 -3.26 4.01 -2.75
N ILE A 300 -4.26 4.59 -3.40
CA ILE A 300 -5.12 5.67 -2.90
C ILE A 300 -6.57 5.18 -3.02
N GLU A 301 -7.12 4.68 -1.92
CA GLU A 301 -8.46 4.12 -1.88
C GLU A 301 -9.53 5.21 -1.72
N LYS A 302 -10.79 4.85 -1.95
CA LYS A 302 -11.92 5.77 -1.76
C LYS A 302 -11.95 6.39 -0.35
N ASN A 303 -11.67 5.61 0.69
CA ASN A 303 -11.59 6.15 2.05
C ASN A 303 -10.44 7.14 2.24
N THR A 304 -9.33 6.99 1.51
CA THR A 304 -8.21 7.95 1.53
C THR A 304 -8.65 9.29 0.95
N LEU A 305 -9.44 9.28 -0.13
CA LEU A 305 -10.01 10.51 -0.70
C LEU A 305 -10.90 11.28 0.28
N LEU A 306 -11.64 10.56 1.12
CA LEU A 306 -12.64 11.14 2.01
C LEU A 306 -12.06 11.56 3.37
N ASP A 307 -11.13 10.78 3.90
CA ASP A 307 -10.75 10.83 5.31
C ASP A 307 -9.30 11.28 5.55
N TYR A 308 -8.46 11.42 4.51
CA TYR A 308 -7.05 11.79 4.71
C TYR A 308 -6.77 13.25 4.34
N GLY A 309 -6.59 14.09 5.36
CA GLY A 309 -6.36 15.54 5.20
C GLY A 309 -5.00 15.93 4.58
N GLY A 310 -4.03 15.02 4.58
CA GLY A 310 -2.71 15.23 3.98
C GLY A 310 -2.62 14.92 2.48
N LEU A 311 -3.72 14.48 1.84
CA LEU A 311 -3.69 13.94 0.49
C LEU A 311 -3.18 14.95 -0.54
N GLU A 312 -3.64 16.20 -0.50
CA GLU A 312 -3.24 17.23 -1.47
C GLU A 312 -1.73 17.49 -1.42
N ALA A 313 -1.17 17.70 -0.23
CA ALA A 313 0.26 17.93 -0.05
C ALA A 313 1.10 16.72 -0.52
N VAL A 314 0.64 15.51 -0.26
CA VAL A 314 1.29 14.28 -0.71
C VAL A 314 1.28 14.15 -2.24
N VAL A 315 0.15 14.44 -2.88
CA VAL A 315 0.00 14.34 -4.34
C VAL A 315 0.83 15.41 -5.06
N GLU A 316 0.94 16.60 -4.50
CA GLU A 316 1.86 17.64 -5.01
C GLU A 316 3.33 17.18 -4.96
N LYS A 317 3.75 16.58 -3.84
CA LYS A 317 5.10 15.98 -3.72
C LYS A 317 5.32 14.87 -4.75
N MET A 318 4.33 13.99 -4.94
CA MET A 318 4.40 12.98 -5.99
C MET A 318 4.66 13.62 -7.37
N GLY A 319 3.95 14.69 -7.71
CA GLY A 319 4.13 15.41 -8.98
C GLY A 319 5.52 16.02 -9.14
N GLN A 320 6.09 16.59 -8.07
CA GLN A 320 7.43 17.17 -8.06
C GLN A 320 8.50 16.09 -8.30
N TRP A 321 8.48 15.02 -7.52
CA TRP A 321 9.43 13.93 -7.63
C TRP A 321 9.29 13.14 -8.93
N GLU A 322 8.06 12.95 -9.44
CA GLU A 322 7.83 12.26 -10.71
C GLU A 322 8.37 13.04 -11.91
N ARG A 323 8.28 14.38 -11.88
CA ARG A 323 8.96 15.24 -12.85
C ARG A 323 10.48 15.07 -12.79
N LEU A 324 11.07 15.18 -11.61
CA LEU A 324 12.53 14.98 -11.42
C LEU A 324 12.99 13.60 -11.94
N ARG A 325 12.28 12.55 -11.60
CA ARG A 325 12.56 11.18 -12.05
C ARG A 325 12.54 11.04 -13.57
N ARG A 326 11.49 11.59 -14.22
CA ARG A 326 11.31 11.49 -15.69
C ARG A 326 12.38 12.21 -16.47
N PHE A 327 12.87 13.33 -15.99
CA PHE A 327 13.95 14.05 -16.63
C PHE A 327 15.31 13.38 -16.45
N GLY A 328 15.46 12.46 -15.49
CA GLY A 328 16.69 11.69 -15.29
C GLY A 328 17.91 12.54 -14.99
N VAL A 329 17.72 13.68 -14.30
CA VAL A 329 18.75 14.71 -14.11
C VAL A 329 19.63 14.48 -12.87
N CYS A 330 19.33 13.47 -12.06
CA CYS A 330 20.15 13.12 -10.91
C CYS A 330 21.50 12.55 -11.37
N THR A 331 22.58 13.02 -10.77
CA THR A 331 23.92 12.47 -10.96
C THR A 331 24.00 11.03 -10.41
N GLU A 332 25.02 10.28 -10.81
CA GLU A 332 25.25 8.92 -10.31
C GLU A 332 25.40 8.88 -8.77
N THR A 333 26.07 9.89 -8.21
CA THR A 333 26.22 10.03 -6.75
C THR A 333 24.88 10.29 -6.08
N GLN A 334 24.08 11.22 -6.56
CA GLN A 334 22.73 11.49 -6.05
C GLN A 334 21.85 10.24 -6.16
N THR A 335 21.84 9.58 -7.31
CA THR A 335 21.08 8.34 -7.53
C THR A 335 21.44 7.28 -6.50
N ARG A 336 22.72 7.08 -6.19
CA ARG A 336 23.17 6.13 -5.16
C ARG A 336 22.68 6.53 -3.77
N LEU A 337 22.78 7.80 -3.40
CA LEU A 337 22.35 8.30 -2.10
C LEU A 337 20.80 8.24 -1.95
N LEU A 338 20.06 8.49 -3.01
CA LEU A 338 18.60 8.36 -3.02
C LEU A 338 18.13 6.91 -2.80
N ARG A 339 18.94 5.91 -3.17
CA ARG A 339 18.65 4.48 -2.90
C ARG A 339 18.85 4.09 -1.45
N ASP A 340 19.70 4.80 -0.69
CA ASP A 340 20.00 4.45 0.69
C ASP A 340 18.73 4.48 1.57
N PRO A 341 18.37 3.34 2.23
CA PRO A 341 17.15 3.24 3.02
C PRO A 341 17.17 4.06 4.31
N TYR A 342 18.36 4.48 4.75
CA TYR A 342 18.55 5.23 5.99
C TYR A 342 18.56 6.74 5.79
N LEU A 343 18.56 7.20 4.53
CA LEU A 343 18.53 8.62 4.19
C LEU A 343 17.12 9.04 3.80
N ASP A 344 16.68 10.11 4.43
CA ASP A 344 15.45 10.82 4.11
C ASP A 344 15.79 12.08 3.29
N TRP A 345 14.90 12.46 2.38
CA TRP A 345 15.11 13.56 1.45
C TRP A 345 13.86 14.41 1.36
N HIS A 346 14.09 15.71 1.10
CA HIS A 346 13.02 16.67 0.85
C HIS A 346 13.30 17.43 -0.43
N LEU A 347 12.30 17.54 -1.29
CA LEU A 347 12.38 18.25 -2.56
C LEU A 347 11.52 19.50 -2.50
N GLU A 348 12.15 20.67 -2.73
CA GLU A 348 11.46 21.96 -2.82
C GLU A 348 11.58 22.53 -4.23
N PRO A 349 10.49 22.92 -4.90
CA PRO A 349 10.55 23.62 -6.16
C PRO A 349 11.00 25.08 -5.94
N VAL A 350 11.98 25.52 -6.71
CA VAL A 350 12.37 26.96 -6.80
C VAL A 350 11.57 27.64 -7.91
N ASP A 351 11.45 26.93 -9.04
CA ASP A 351 10.64 27.29 -10.20
C ASP A 351 10.21 26.02 -10.96
N ASP A 352 9.61 26.17 -12.14
CA ASP A 352 9.11 25.02 -12.95
C ASP A 352 10.22 24.06 -13.40
N THR A 353 11.48 24.48 -13.38
CA THR A 353 12.63 23.72 -13.90
C THR A 353 13.74 23.52 -12.90
N THR A 354 13.66 24.13 -11.72
CA THR A 354 14.73 24.12 -10.72
C THR A 354 14.19 23.65 -9.37
N PHE A 355 14.90 22.71 -8.75
CA PHE A 355 14.57 22.15 -7.45
C PHE A 355 15.76 22.24 -6.49
N GLN A 356 15.47 22.33 -5.21
CA GLN A 356 16.42 22.15 -4.12
C GLN A 356 16.17 20.78 -3.48
N LEU A 357 17.18 19.94 -3.45
CA LEU A 357 17.15 18.62 -2.83
C LEU A 357 17.89 18.65 -1.49
N TYR A 358 17.15 18.54 -0.39
CA TYR A 358 17.68 18.60 0.96
C TYR A 358 17.85 17.20 1.56
N PRO A 359 19.03 16.81 2.06
CA PRO A 359 19.15 15.71 3.00
C PRO A 359 18.43 16.06 4.30
N LEU A 360 17.60 15.14 4.81
CA LEU A 360 16.88 15.27 6.07
C LEU A 360 17.39 14.29 7.11
N HIS A 361 17.51 14.76 8.34
CA HIS A 361 17.84 13.94 9.49
C HIS A 361 16.72 14.00 10.51
N PHE A 362 16.19 12.82 10.87
CA PHE A 362 15.17 12.67 11.90
C PHE A 362 15.75 12.07 13.16
N SER A 363 15.46 12.67 14.31
CA SER A 363 15.71 12.00 15.59
C SER A 363 14.84 10.74 15.72
N ARG A 364 15.20 9.85 16.63
CA ARG A 364 14.24 8.87 17.13
C ARG A 364 13.05 9.60 17.77
N ARG A 365 11.90 8.96 17.83
CA ARG A 365 10.76 9.48 18.59
C ARG A 365 11.08 9.34 20.07
N HIS A 366 11.16 10.46 20.78
CA HIS A 366 11.43 10.53 22.21
C HIS A 366 10.12 10.70 22.96
N ARG A 367 9.86 9.80 23.90
CA ARG A 367 8.80 9.98 24.88
C ARG A 367 9.36 10.81 26.01
N CYS A 368 8.82 12.02 26.22
CA CYS A 368 9.31 12.96 27.20
C CYS A 368 8.81 12.63 28.60
N THR A 369 9.70 12.76 29.58
CA THR A 369 9.38 12.84 31.01
C THR A 369 9.57 14.28 31.44
N PHE A 370 8.64 14.85 32.20
CA PHE A 370 8.64 16.25 32.56
C PHE A 370 8.80 16.45 34.05
N LEU A 371 9.57 17.48 34.42
CA LEU A 371 9.72 17.97 35.77
C LEU A 371 9.18 19.39 35.85
N GLU A 372 8.43 19.70 36.92
CA GLU A 372 7.98 21.07 37.20
C GLU A 372 9.17 21.92 37.63
N THR A 373 9.27 23.08 37.02
CA THR A 373 10.30 24.08 37.34
C THR A 373 9.79 25.08 38.33
N ASP A 374 10.68 25.89 38.97
CA ASP A 374 10.32 26.95 39.90
C ASP A 374 9.41 28.03 39.25
N THR A 375 9.33 28.09 37.96
CA THR A 375 8.47 29.00 37.19
C THR A 375 7.07 28.42 36.92
N GLY A 376 6.78 27.19 37.37
CA GLY A 376 5.52 26.50 37.08
C GLY A 376 5.40 25.90 35.67
N LEU A 377 6.46 25.93 34.90
CA LEU A 377 6.54 25.24 33.61
C LEU A 377 7.01 23.80 33.80
N PHE A 378 6.56 22.92 32.95
CA PHE A 378 7.00 21.54 32.91
C PHE A 378 8.03 21.38 31.77
N THR A 379 9.26 21.02 32.13
CA THR A 379 10.37 20.90 31.17
C THR A 379 10.86 19.46 31.11
N SER A 380 11.12 18.98 29.89
CA SER A 380 11.68 17.65 29.65
C SER A 380 13.16 17.57 30.03
N GLU A 381 13.64 16.37 30.30
CA GLU A 381 15.08 16.16 30.31
C GLU A 381 15.68 16.61 28.98
N PRO A 382 16.87 17.27 29.01
CA PRO A 382 17.56 17.67 27.79
C PRO A 382 17.96 16.45 26.97
N MET A 383 17.82 16.56 25.67
CA MET A 383 18.23 15.51 24.74
C MET A 383 19.36 16.05 23.86
N GLU A 384 20.42 15.26 23.73
CA GLU A 384 21.51 15.57 22.81
C GLU A 384 21.07 15.32 21.36
N TRP A 385 21.24 16.33 20.52
CA TRP A 385 21.06 16.24 19.08
C TRP A 385 22.29 16.79 18.38
N ARG A 386 22.80 16.09 17.37
CA ARG A 386 23.98 16.48 16.63
C ARG A 386 23.61 16.89 15.22
N THR A 387 24.11 18.06 14.79
CA THR A 387 23.96 18.57 13.43
C THR A 387 25.33 18.65 12.74
N GLU A 388 25.35 18.41 11.44
CA GLU A 388 26.59 18.55 10.63
C GLU A 388 26.88 20.02 10.24
N GLN A 389 25.88 20.90 10.35
CA GLN A 389 25.98 22.33 10.12
C GLN A 389 24.97 23.11 10.95
N GLU A 390 25.27 24.41 11.18
CA GLU A 390 24.29 25.29 11.79
C GLU A 390 23.04 25.42 10.91
N GLY A 391 21.86 25.29 11.50
CA GLY A 391 20.62 25.38 10.75
C GLY A 391 19.35 25.38 11.59
N PRO A 392 18.20 25.59 10.95
CA PRO A 392 16.90 25.59 11.62
C PRO A 392 16.50 24.19 12.06
N LEU A 393 15.73 24.12 13.14
CA LEU A 393 15.14 22.92 13.69
C LEU A 393 13.66 22.83 13.33
N GLY A 394 13.28 21.73 12.66
CA GLY A 394 11.88 21.31 12.50
C GLY A 394 11.48 20.32 13.61
N LEU A 395 10.19 20.13 13.83
CA LEU A 395 9.72 19.23 14.88
C LEU A 395 8.33 18.66 14.62
N ARG A 396 8.08 17.54 15.31
CA ARG A 396 6.79 16.86 15.42
C ARG A 396 6.51 16.59 16.88
N ILE A 397 5.46 17.19 17.47
CA ILE A 397 5.03 16.93 18.86
C ILE A 397 3.71 16.18 18.79
N GLN A 398 3.66 14.98 19.34
CA GLN A 398 2.45 14.15 19.49
C GLN A 398 2.02 14.17 20.93
N VAL A 399 0.75 14.46 21.19
CA VAL A 399 0.14 14.41 22.52
C VAL A 399 -0.85 13.26 22.59
N ASP A 400 -0.66 12.37 23.55
CA ASP A 400 -1.53 11.23 23.80
C ASP A 400 -1.99 11.24 25.28
N GLY A 401 -2.92 10.34 25.64
CA GLY A 401 -3.45 10.25 27.00
C GLY A 401 -4.75 11.04 27.18
N GLN A 402 -4.89 11.74 28.33
CA GLN A 402 -6.15 12.38 28.69
C GLN A 402 -6.06 13.91 28.84
N ARG A 403 -4.87 14.48 28.72
CA ARG A 403 -4.62 15.90 28.98
C ARG A 403 -3.96 16.58 27.82
N ALA A 404 -4.33 17.86 27.65
CA ALA A 404 -3.72 18.78 26.73
C ALA A 404 -2.38 19.32 27.27
N ILE A 405 -1.58 19.85 26.37
CA ILE A 405 -0.45 20.72 26.66
C ILE A 405 -0.71 22.12 26.11
N THR A 406 -0.19 23.13 26.75
CA THR A 406 -0.38 24.54 26.36
C THR A 406 0.98 25.20 26.16
N ASN A 407 1.08 26.05 25.16
CA ASN A 407 2.26 26.85 24.85
C ASN A 407 3.58 26.04 24.82
N PRO A 408 3.66 24.94 24.05
CA PRO A 408 4.91 24.19 23.96
C PRO A 408 6.02 25.08 23.41
N MET A 409 7.19 25.00 24.05
CA MET A 409 8.37 25.78 23.73
C MET A 409 9.59 24.87 23.60
N ILE A 410 10.31 24.97 22.52
CA ILE A 410 11.61 24.32 22.36
C ILE A 410 12.72 25.24 22.83
N LEU A 411 13.59 24.72 23.66
CA LEU A 411 14.75 25.37 24.19
C LEU A 411 16.00 24.77 23.58
N THR A 412 16.86 25.60 23.01
CA THR A 412 18.19 25.25 22.49
C THR A 412 19.24 26.20 23.10
N GLU A 413 20.51 25.92 22.86
CA GLU A 413 21.60 26.76 23.34
C GLU A 413 21.62 28.16 22.69
N LEU A 414 21.15 28.27 21.44
CA LEU A 414 21.15 29.53 20.65
C LEU A 414 19.81 30.24 20.64
N GLY A 415 18.78 29.72 21.30
CA GLY A 415 17.48 30.39 21.32
C GLY A 415 16.34 29.47 21.71
N SER A 416 15.14 29.99 21.53
CA SER A 416 13.91 29.23 21.77
C SER A 416 12.87 29.56 20.74
N ILE A 417 11.93 28.63 20.55
CA ILE A 417 10.71 28.84 19.78
C ILE A 417 9.51 28.46 20.60
N LEU A 418 8.57 29.38 20.72
CA LEU A 418 7.28 29.19 21.39
C LEU A 418 6.19 28.97 20.34
N PHE A 419 5.35 27.98 20.55
CA PHE A 419 4.13 27.76 19.77
C PHE A 419 2.93 28.16 20.64
N PRO A 420 2.32 29.36 20.45
CA PRO A 420 1.21 29.84 21.28
C PRO A 420 -0.08 29.10 20.91
N CYS A 421 -0.24 27.90 21.43
CA CYS A 421 -1.36 27.00 21.11
C CYS A 421 -1.65 26.01 22.24
N VAL A 422 -2.80 25.34 22.12
CA VAL A 422 -3.16 24.16 22.91
C VAL A 422 -3.18 22.96 22.01
N ILE A 423 -2.51 21.88 22.42
CA ILE A 423 -2.52 20.59 21.70
C ILE A 423 -3.28 19.59 22.54
N LEU A 424 -4.40 19.11 22.01
CA LEU A 424 -5.26 18.14 22.68
C LEU A 424 -4.74 16.70 22.48
N PRO A 425 -5.16 15.75 23.34
CA PRO A 425 -4.88 14.33 23.13
C PRO A 425 -5.32 13.85 21.74
N GLY A 426 -4.45 13.08 21.08
CA GLY A 426 -4.66 12.60 19.71
C GLY A 426 -4.23 13.59 18.62
N GLN A 427 -3.88 14.82 18.97
CA GLN A 427 -3.40 15.81 18.03
C GLN A 427 -1.87 15.83 17.93
N ARG A 428 -1.38 16.40 16.84
CA ARG A 428 0.05 16.55 16.54
C ARG A 428 0.35 17.97 16.09
N LEU A 429 1.40 18.57 16.64
CA LEU A 429 2.01 19.78 16.08
C LEU A 429 3.07 19.38 15.07
N VAL A 430 3.00 19.97 13.89
CA VAL A 430 3.92 19.80 12.76
C VAL A 430 4.54 21.16 12.44
N PHE A 431 5.87 21.25 12.48
CA PHE A 431 6.63 22.46 12.13
C PHE A 431 7.80 22.09 11.21
N ASP A 432 7.86 22.69 10.04
CA ASP A 432 8.83 22.42 8.97
C ASP A 432 9.83 23.58 8.82
N PHE A 433 10.68 23.82 9.84
CA PHE A 433 11.80 24.75 9.83
C PHE A 433 11.42 26.23 9.77
N GLU A 434 10.39 26.64 9.04
CA GLU A 434 9.97 28.02 8.84
C GLU A 434 8.45 28.12 8.59
N GLY A 435 7.92 29.32 8.61
CA GLY A 435 6.50 29.57 8.39
C GLY A 435 5.62 29.23 9.59
N ALA A 436 4.36 28.93 9.34
CA ALA A 436 3.39 28.54 10.34
C ALA A 436 3.52 27.05 10.70
N ALA A 437 3.44 26.74 11.99
CA ALA A 437 3.23 25.38 12.45
C ALA A 437 1.76 24.99 12.26
N LYS A 438 1.48 23.69 12.11
CA LYS A 438 0.13 23.15 11.96
C LYS A 438 -0.20 22.20 13.11
N ILE A 439 -1.36 22.36 13.69
CA ILE A 439 -1.95 21.32 14.55
C ILE A 439 -2.82 20.46 13.65
N VAL A 440 -2.51 19.16 13.60
CA VAL A 440 -3.23 18.18 12.79
C VAL A 440 -3.89 17.11 13.67
N ASP A 441 -5.00 16.55 13.18
CA ASP A 441 -5.64 15.39 13.81
C ASP A 441 -4.94 14.06 13.45
N ALA A 442 -5.54 12.94 13.87
CA ALA A 442 -5.03 11.60 13.57
C ALA A 442 -4.97 11.28 12.08
N ASN A 443 -5.81 11.93 11.27
CA ASN A 443 -5.88 11.77 9.82
C ASN A 443 -5.17 12.88 9.02
N TYR A 444 -4.34 13.66 9.70
CA TYR A 444 -3.57 14.76 9.10
C TYR A 444 -4.41 15.94 8.58
N HIS A 445 -5.67 16.10 9.03
CA HIS A 445 -6.41 17.33 8.76
C HIS A 445 -5.83 18.47 9.58
N THR A 446 -5.53 19.58 8.93
CA THR A 446 -5.09 20.80 9.62
C THR A 446 -6.26 21.40 10.39
N LEU A 447 -6.14 21.44 11.71
CA LEU A 447 -7.14 21.99 12.61
C LEU A 447 -6.88 23.46 12.89
N VAL A 448 -5.61 23.82 13.09
CA VAL A 448 -5.16 25.18 13.42
C VAL A 448 -3.79 25.42 12.79
N GLU A 449 -3.59 26.62 12.28
CA GLU A 449 -2.27 27.14 11.94
C GLU A 449 -1.78 28.05 13.09
N VAL A 450 -0.53 27.87 13.47
CA VAL A 450 0.09 28.54 14.61
C VAL A 450 1.31 29.30 14.13
N VAL A 451 1.35 30.61 14.31
CA VAL A 451 2.54 31.41 14.02
C VAL A 451 3.50 31.31 15.22
N PRO A 452 4.65 30.65 15.05
CA PRO A 452 5.60 30.50 16.14
C PRO A 452 6.29 31.84 16.47
N VAL A 453 6.76 31.97 17.72
CA VAL A 453 7.52 33.13 18.20
C VAL A 453 8.95 32.70 18.51
N GLY A 454 9.91 33.31 17.85
CA GLY A 454 11.33 32.94 17.94
C GLY A 454 11.76 32.01 16.81
N GLN A 455 13.03 31.64 16.83
CA GLN A 455 13.63 30.67 15.88
C GLN A 455 14.47 29.65 16.64
N PRO A 456 14.24 28.37 16.45
CA PRO A 456 15.10 27.33 16.98
C PRO A 456 16.22 27.09 15.99
N ILE A 457 17.40 27.61 16.30
CA ILE A 457 18.63 27.35 15.52
C ILE A 457 19.51 26.43 16.36
N LEU A 458 20.05 25.42 15.69
CA LEU A 458 21.06 24.54 16.28
C LEU A 458 22.42 24.91 15.69
N PRO A 459 23.47 25.01 16.53
CA PRO A 459 24.84 25.18 16.04
C PRO A 459 25.32 23.87 15.41
N GLU A 460 26.42 23.94 14.64
CA GLU A 460 27.16 22.77 14.20
C GLU A 460 27.67 21.98 15.41
N GLY A 461 27.55 20.66 15.36
CA GLY A 461 27.98 19.74 16.42
C GLY A 461 26.86 19.30 17.37
N PRO A 462 27.22 18.85 18.59
CA PRO A 462 26.23 18.40 19.56
C PRO A 462 25.55 19.60 20.24
N SER A 463 24.23 19.51 20.41
CA SER A 463 23.41 20.52 21.10
C SER A 463 22.43 19.85 22.04
N MET A 464 22.08 20.54 23.12
CA MET A 464 21.05 20.08 24.04
C MET A 464 19.73 20.76 23.72
N VAL A 465 18.69 19.92 23.50
CA VAL A 465 17.33 20.38 23.16
C VAL A 465 16.37 19.91 24.23
N SER A 466 15.54 20.81 24.74
CA SER A 466 14.49 20.51 25.72
C SER A 466 13.14 21.01 25.24
N LEU A 467 12.08 20.33 25.65
CA LEU A 467 10.70 20.75 25.44
C LEU A 467 10.13 21.26 26.76
N SER A 468 9.65 22.49 26.78
CA SER A 468 8.97 23.09 27.91
C SER A 468 7.53 23.43 27.56
N MET A 469 6.61 23.41 28.53
CA MET A 469 5.19 23.68 28.30
C MET A 469 4.46 24.00 29.61
N GLU A 470 3.26 24.52 29.45
CA GLU A 470 2.29 24.64 30.51
C GLU A 470 1.39 23.41 30.53
N MET A 471 1.10 22.87 31.68
CA MET A 471 0.07 21.86 31.90
C MET A 471 -0.55 22.01 33.29
N GLU A 472 -1.74 21.49 33.48
CA GLU A 472 -2.37 21.48 34.81
C GLU A 472 -1.54 20.66 35.81
N ALA A 473 -1.32 21.17 37.01
CA ALA A 473 -0.48 20.52 38.02
C ALA A 473 -1.11 19.24 38.60
N GLU A 474 -2.45 19.16 38.68
CA GLU A 474 -3.15 18.03 39.28
C GLU A 474 -3.53 16.95 38.26
N GLY A 475 -3.25 15.68 38.58
CA GLY A 475 -3.64 14.48 37.82
C GLY A 475 -2.51 13.87 36.95
N PRO A 476 -2.79 12.82 36.13
CA PRO A 476 -1.77 12.14 35.35
C PRO A 476 -1.18 13.04 34.27
N GLN A 477 0.13 13.04 34.10
CA GLN A 477 0.81 13.78 33.02
C GLN A 477 0.37 13.28 31.64
N PRO A 478 0.25 14.14 30.62
CA PRO A 478 0.05 13.73 29.25
C PRO A 478 1.23 12.89 28.77
N VAL A 479 0.98 12.02 27.81
CA VAL A 479 2.02 11.29 27.12
C VAL A 479 2.44 12.13 25.92
N VAL A 480 3.61 12.75 25.99
CA VAL A 480 4.14 13.59 24.92
C VAL A 480 5.32 12.90 24.29
N SER A 481 5.28 12.80 22.97
CA SER A 481 6.39 12.32 22.15
C SER A 481 6.85 13.43 21.21
N VAL A 482 8.17 13.61 21.09
CA VAL A 482 8.76 14.58 20.19
C VAL A 482 9.70 13.89 19.21
N ARG A 483 9.74 14.39 17.98
CA ARG A 483 10.71 14.04 16.95
C ARG A 483 11.26 15.32 16.36
N TYR A 484 12.57 15.47 16.33
CA TYR A 484 13.24 16.62 15.78
C TYR A 484 13.71 16.33 14.35
N LEU A 485 13.75 17.39 13.53
CA LEU A 485 14.22 17.36 12.16
C LEU A 485 15.30 18.41 11.98
N THR A 486 16.34 18.06 11.22
CA THR A 486 17.30 19.01 10.68
C THR A 486 17.48 18.75 9.18
N ARG A 487 17.82 19.81 8.45
CA ARG A 487 18.14 19.72 7.01
C ARG A 487 19.55 20.23 6.77
N GLU A 488 20.23 19.61 5.83
CA GLU A 488 21.55 20.08 5.38
C GLU A 488 21.42 21.10 4.24
N THR A 489 22.57 21.61 3.79
CA THR A 489 22.64 22.46 2.59
C THR A 489 22.08 21.69 1.39
N PRO A 490 21.14 22.29 0.64
CA PRO A 490 20.53 21.60 -0.49
C PRO A 490 21.47 21.52 -1.68
N GLU A 491 21.25 20.50 -2.48
CA GLU A 491 21.78 20.43 -3.83
C GLU A 491 20.77 21.00 -4.83
N THR A 492 21.22 21.92 -5.70
CA THR A 492 20.38 22.49 -6.76
C THR A 492 20.33 21.50 -7.95
N ILE A 493 19.13 21.12 -8.36
CA ILE A 493 18.88 20.27 -9.52
C ILE A 493 18.08 21.08 -10.54
N SER A 494 18.58 21.17 -11.79
CA SER A 494 17.90 21.85 -12.88
C SER A 494 17.48 20.87 -13.96
N LEU A 495 16.20 20.95 -14.36
CA LEU A 495 15.67 20.17 -15.47
C LEU A 495 16.13 20.83 -16.78
N HIS A 496 17.07 20.23 -17.48
CA HIS A 496 17.42 20.67 -18.82
C HIS A 496 16.59 19.88 -19.84
N TYR A 497 15.76 20.58 -20.59
CA TYR A 497 15.13 19.95 -21.76
C TYR A 497 16.24 19.57 -22.75
N PRO A 498 16.34 18.29 -23.16
CA PRO A 498 17.22 17.94 -24.29
C PRO A 498 16.72 18.70 -25.51
N HIS A 499 17.59 19.52 -26.06
CA HIS A 499 17.34 20.30 -27.32
C HIS A 499 17.18 19.37 -28.49
#